data_3a410e70a688c698a7a903398dadb30e
#
_entry.id   3a410e70a688c698a7a903398dadb30e
#
_cell.length_a   1.000
_cell.length_b   1.000
_cell.length_c   1.000
_cell.angle_alpha   90.00
_cell.angle_beta   90.00
_cell.angle_gamma   90.00
#
_symmetry.space_group_name_H-M   'P 1'
#
loop_
_entity.id
_entity.type
_entity.pdbx_description
1 polymer ?
#
loop_
_entity_poly.entity_id
_entity_poly.type
_entity_poly.pdbx_seq_one_letter_code
_entity_poly.pdbx_strand_id
1 'polypeptide(L)'
;MAQTTIEILYPEFGNQAGDNGNAMYLKACLPEAEFVETAFGDAPAFASRNDISLVLLCGMTERQQGRVLEELMPLRDRLLELVDAGVPMLFTGNAAELLGNMIVTPEGRGITGLGIFDFVTHQLTPKRFTGVGLGGFIPAPGVDPIDIVGFKMQFTQMEGDNASAAFCELKQGFGLNLNSTHEGFRRNNLIATWFLGPLLPVNPPFTRWLLDTMGEPDAPLAHAEVAERSYAQRVKDFATPGMNI
;
A
#
# COMPACT_ATOMS: atom_id res chain seq x y z
N MET A 1 -6.55 26.47 -7.99
CA MET A 1 -6.72 25.18 -7.28
C MET A 1 -5.73 25.19 -6.11
N ALA A 2 -6.02 24.53 -5.00
CA ALA A 2 -5.03 24.34 -3.94
C ALA A 2 -3.89 23.48 -4.50
N GLN A 3 -2.67 23.69 -4.02
CA GLN A 3 -1.53 22.90 -4.43
C GLN A 3 -1.65 21.47 -3.87
N THR A 4 -1.45 20.46 -4.71
CA THR A 4 -1.43 19.06 -4.26
C THR A 4 -0.19 18.80 -3.42
N THR A 5 -0.38 18.28 -2.20
CA THR A 5 0.70 17.98 -1.26
C THR A 5 0.74 16.48 -0.97
N ILE A 6 1.86 15.84 -1.24
CA ILE A 6 2.08 14.41 -1.01
C ILE A 6 3.14 14.24 0.07
N GLU A 7 2.78 13.58 1.17
CA GLU A 7 3.75 13.24 2.20
C GLU A 7 4.26 11.81 2.01
N ILE A 8 5.59 11.68 1.94
CA ILE A 8 6.31 10.40 1.89
C ILE A 8 6.95 10.18 3.26
N LEU A 9 6.44 9.21 4.00
CA LEU A 9 6.93 8.88 5.33
C LEU A 9 8.18 8.00 5.23
N TYR A 10 9.23 8.40 5.92
CA TYR A 10 10.46 7.63 6.16
C TYR A 10 11.07 7.04 4.88
N PRO A 11 11.34 7.87 3.84
CA PRO A 11 11.82 7.38 2.54
C PRO A 11 13.14 6.61 2.63
N GLU A 12 13.97 6.88 3.64
CA GLU A 12 15.21 6.15 3.91
C GLU A 12 14.97 4.69 4.37
N PHE A 13 13.75 4.36 4.85
CA PHE A 13 13.32 3.01 5.21
C PHE A 13 12.49 2.37 4.09
N GLY A 14 11.63 3.15 3.47
CA GLY A 14 10.57 2.74 2.54
C GLY A 14 11.05 2.33 1.15
N ASN A 15 12.09 1.52 1.03
CA ASN A 15 12.65 1.11 -0.26
C ASN A 15 12.90 -0.40 -0.39
N GLN A 16 12.26 -1.21 0.41
CA GLN A 16 12.41 -2.65 0.27
C GLN A 16 11.82 -3.13 -1.07
N ALA A 17 12.57 -3.96 -1.79
CA ALA A 17 12.21 -4.45 -3.13
C ALA A 17 11.94 -3.34 -4.17
N GLY A 18 12.53 -2.14 -3.99
CA GLY A 18 12.35 -1.02 -4.91
C GLY A 18 11.01 -0.28 -4.75
N ASP A 19 10.36 -0.41 -3.62
CA ASP A 19 9.01 0.09 -3.38
C ASP A 19 8.89 1.62 -3.38
N ASN A 20 10.01 2.35 -3.15
CA ASN A 20 10.11 3.80 -3.37
C ASN A 20 9.83 4.22 -4.83
N GLY A 21 9.80 3.28 -5.77
CA GLY A 21 9.33 3.50 -7.13
C GLY A 21 7.90 4.04 -7.20
N ASN A 22 7.06 3.82 -6.18
CA ASN A 22 5.75 4.46 -6.05
C ASN A 22 5.88 5.98 -5.94
N ALA A 23 6.74 6.46 -5.02
CA ALA A 23 7.01 7.89 -4.85
C ALA A 23 7.65 8.52 -6.10
N MET A 24 8.61 7.83 -6.71
CA MET A 24 9.26 8.29 -7.94
C MET A 24 8.27 8.42 -9.09
N TYR A 25 7.33 7.49 -9.22
CA TYR A 25 6.31 7.53 -10.26
C TYR A 25 5.32 8.69 -10.04
N LEU A 26 4.88 8.92 -8.80
CA LEU A 26 4.04 10.08 -8.47
C LEU A 26 4.74 11.41 -8.78
N LYS A 27 6.04 11.54 -8.45
CA LYS A 27 6.84 12.72 -8.82
C LYS A 27 6.88 12.95 -10.33
N ALA A 28 6.93 11.88 -11.11
CA ALA A 28 6.92 11.98 -12.57
C ALA A 28 5.53 12.30 -13.14
N CYS A 29 4.44 11.87 -12.49
CA CYS A 29 3.07 12.21 -12.88
C CYS A 29 2.67 13.63 -12.47
N LEU A 30 3.18 14.12 -11.34
CA LEU A 30 2.79 15.37 -10.70
C LEU A 30 4.03 16.26 -10.43
N PRO A 31 4.72 16.76 -11.46
CA PRO A 31 5.96 17.52 -11.28
C PRO A 31 5.77 18.84 -10.53
N GLU A 32 4.54 19.40 -10.51
CA GLU A 32 4.20 20.66 -9.84
C GLU A 32 3.65 20.47 -8.41
N ALA A 33 3.47 19.22 -7.95
CA ALA A 33 2.99 18.94 -6.60
C ALA A 33 4.11 19.20 -5.56
N GLU A 34 3.72 19.54 -4.35
CA GLU A 34 4.62 19.58 -3.19
C GLU A 34 4.84 18.15 -2.68
N PHE A 35 6.10 17.72 -2.63
CA PHE A 35 6.50 16.45 -2.01
C PHE A 35 7.21 16.72 -0.69
N VAL A 36 6.56 16.36 0.41
CA VAL A 36 7.12 16.44 1.76
C VAL A 36 7.72 15.08 2.11
N GLU A 37 9.03 15.01 2.23
CA GLU A 37 9.73 13.81 2.69
C GLU A 37 10.00 13.93 4.20
N THR A 38 9.25 13.17 5.00
CA THR A 38 9.44 13.13 6.46
C THR A 38 10.48 12.10 6.81
N ALA A 39 11.67 12.52 7.25
CA ALA A 39 12.71 11.62 7.71
C ALA A 39 12.35 10.99 9.05
N PHE A 40 12.93 9.82 9.35
CA PHE A 40 12.71 9.16 10.63
C PHE A 40 13.22 10.02 11.80
N GLY A 41 12.35 10.26 12.78
CA GLY A 41 12.61 11.14 13.92
C GLY A 41 12.10 12.58 13.73
N ASP A 42 11.68 12.95 12.51
CA ASP A 42 11.01 14.22 12.27
C ASP A 42 9.49 14.07 12.49
N ALA A 43 8.83 15.17 12.86
CA ALA A 43 7.39 15.17 13.01
C ALA A 43 6.72 15.09 11.63
N PRO A 44 5.83 14.09 11.40
CA PRO A 44 5.07 14.00 10.15
C PRO A 44 4.25 15.25 9.87
N ALA A 45 4.25 15.69 8.61
CA ALA A 45 3.51 16.88 8.19
C ALA A 45 2.00 16.71 8.43
N PHE A 46 1.45 15.51 8.21
CA PHE A 46 0.04 15.21 8.46
C PHE A 46 -0.38 15.43 9.93
N ALA A 47 0.57 15.43 10.87
CA ALA A 47 0.28 15.66 12.28
C ALA A 47 -0.31 17.06 12.55
N SER A 48 0.06 18.05 11.73
CA SER A 48 -0.37 19.46 11.90
C SER A 48 -0.99 20.08 10.65
N ARG A 49 -0.76 19.53 9.45
CA ARG A 49 -1.32 20.02 8.18
C ARG A 49 -2.66 19.35 7.88
N ASN A 50 -3.57 20.11 7.25
CA ASN A 50 -4.88 19.63 6.78
C ASN A 50 -5.00 19.62 5.24
N ASP A 51 -3.95 19.99 4.56
CA ASP A 51 -3.87 20.09 3.09
C ASP A 51 -3.08 18.95 2.45
N ILE A 52 -2.89 17.85 3.17
CA ILE A 52 -2.24 16.64 2.65
C ILE A 52 -3.21 15.93 1.71
N SER A 53 -2.80 15.74 0.45
CA SER A 53 -3.57 15.06 -0.59
C SER A 53 -3.29 13.54 -0.64
N LEU A 54 -2.13 13.10 -0.14
CA LEU A 54 -1.76 11.68 -0.02
C LEU A 54 -0.71 11.50 1.06
N VAL A 55 -0.87 10.46 1.87
CA VAL A 55 0.20 9.92 2.75
C VAL A 55 0.68 8.59 2.17
N LEU A 56 1.98 8.48 1.87
CA LEU A 56 2.61 7.29 1.33
C LEU A 56 3.61 6.71 2.35
N LEU A 57 3.48 5.42 2.66
CA LEU A 57 4.46 4.65 3.42
C LEU A 57 4.76 3.34 2.69
N CYS A 58 6.00 3.16 2.28
CA CYS A 58 6.46 2.00 1.53
C CYS A 58 7.09 0.93 2.44
N GLY A 59 7.30 -0.28 1.87
CA GLY A 59 7.85 -1.42 2.57
C GLY A 59 9.26 -1.21 3.12
N MET A 60 9.50 -1.72 4.32
CA MET A 60 10.73 -1.56 5.10
C MET A 60 11.22 -2.90 5.66
N THR A 61 12.31 -2.92 6.42
CA THR A 61 12.72 -4.14 7.11
C THR A 61 11.89 -4.35 8.39
N GLU A 62 11.76 -5.60 8.84
CA GLU A 62 11.02 -5.95 10.06
C GLU A 62 11.59 -5.22 11.30
N ARG A 63 12.90 -4.96 11.31
CA ARG A 63 13.54 -4.18 12.38
C ARG A 63 13.08 -2.72 12.40
N GLN A 64 12.81 -2.16 11.23
CA GLN A 64 12.36 -0.77 11.10
C GLN A 64 10.88 -0.63 11.48
N GLN A 65 10.04 -1.66 11.25
CA GLN A 65 8.62 -1.64 11.60
C GLN A 65 8.38 -1.24 13.06
N GLY A 66 9.10 -1.86 14.01
CA GLY A 66 8.96 -1.53 15.44
C GLY A 66 9.27 -0.07 15.73
N ARG A 67 10.32 0.48 15.11
CA ARG A 67 10.70 1.88 15.26
C ARG A 67 9.67 2.84 14.66
N VAL A 68 9.15 2.50 13.47
CA VAL A 68 8.11 3.30 12.81
C VAL A 68 6.80 3.27 13.61
N LEU A 69 6.45 2.14 14.24
CA LEU A 69 5.31 2.07 15.15
C LEU A 69 5.48 2.98 16.37
N GLU A 70 6.69 3.08 16.94
CA GLU A 70 6.97 4.00 18.06
C GLU A 70 6.70 5.46 17.66
N GLU A 71 7.03 5.87 16.43
CA GLU A 71 6.76 7.22 15.91
C GLU A 71 5.27 7.45 15.55
N LEU A 72 4.60 6.45 14.96
CA LEU A 72 3.22 6.61 14.49
C LEU A 72 2.17 6.37 15.58
N MET A 73 2.48 5.61 16.64
CA MET A 73 1.52 5.29 17.70
C MET A 73 0.95 6.55 18.38
N PRO A 74 1.74 7.58 18.74
CA PRO A 74 1.21 8.83 19.29
C PRO A 74 0.29 9.59 18.32
N LEU A 75 0.41 9.32 17.03
CA LEU A 75 -0.35 9.99 15.96
C LEU A 75 -1.52 9.15 15.44
N ARG A 76 -1.82 8.00 16.08
CA ARG A 76 -2.86 7.06 15.68
C ARG A 76 -4.24 7.74 15.50
N ASP A 77 -4.63 8.53 16.47
CA ASP A 77 -5.96 9.19 16.43
C ASP A 77 -6.02 10.22 15.28
N ARG A 78 -4.92 10.93 15.04
CA ARG A 78 -4.81 11.82 13.89
C ARG A 78 -4.86 11.09 12.55
N LEU A 79 -4.20 9.93 12.45
CA LEU A 79 -4.33 9.07 11.25
C LEU A 79 -5.78 8.65 11.02
N LEU A 80 -6.49 8.24 12.08
CA LEU A 80 -7.91 7.88 11.99
C LEU A 80 -8.80 9.05 11.56
N GLU A 81 -8.57 10.26 12.10
CA GLU A 81 -9.28 11.48 11.65
C GLU A 81 -9.10 11.70 10.14
N LEU A 82 -7.89 11.57 9.62
CA LEU A 82 -7.60 11.75 8.20
C LEU A 82 -8.24 10.63 7.34
N VAL A 83 -8.21 9.40 7.81
CA VAL A 83 -8.90 8.27 7.16
C VAL A 83 -10.41 8.52 7.10
N ASP A 84 -11.02 8.99 8.19
CA ASP A 84 -12.45 9.26 8.26
C ASP A 84 -12.83 10.50 7.44
N ALA A 85 -11.92 11.47 7.30
CA ALA A 85 -12.05 12.59 6.38
C ALA A 85 -11.85 12.21 4.89
N GLY A 86 -11.46 10.97 4.61
CA GLY A 86 -11.27 10.45 3.25
C GLY A 86 -9.94 10.86 2.60
N VAL A 87 -8.96 11.32 3.38
CA VAL A 87 -7.62 11.61 2.84
C VAL A 87 -6.99 10.33 2.29
N PRO A 88 -6.54 10.31 1.04
CA PRO A 88 -5.85 9.16 0.46
C PRO A 88 -4.61 8.77 1.24
N MET A 89 -4.48 7.46 1.50
CA MET A 89 -3.28 6.88 2.10
C MET A 89 -2.94 5.58 1.40
N LEU A 90 -1.66 5.36 1.13
CA LEU A 90 -1.17 4.13 0.51
C LEU A 90 -0.02 3.57 1.34
N PHE A 91 -0.27 2.40 1.95
CA PHE A 91 0.70 1.63 2.73
C PHE A 91 1.00 0.33 1.98
N THR A 92 2.24 0.18 1.51
CA THR A 92 2.64 -0.95 0.65
C THR A 92 3.64 -1.88 1.33
N GLY A 93 3.70 -3.11 0.85
CA GLY A 93 4.55 -4.12 1.45
C GLY A 93 4.24 -4.36 2.92
N ASN A 94 5.26 -4.56 3.74
CA ASN A 94 5.08 -4.77 5.17
C ASN A 94 4.77 -3.48 5.97
N ALA A 95 4.70 -2.31 5.32
CA ALA A 95 4.09 -1.13 5.93
C ALA A 95 2.59 -1.36 6.23
N ALA A 96 1.90 -2.20 5.44
CA ALA A 96 0.52 -2.60 5.70
C ALA A 96 0.35 -3.30 7.06
N GLU A 97 1.37 -4.01 7.53
CA GLU A 97 1.34 -4.76 8.80
C GLU A 97 1.24 -3.84 10.04
N LEU A 98 1.71 -2.59 9.92
CA LEU A 98 1.64 -1.60 11.00
C LEU A 98 0.19 -1.27 11.38
N LEU A 99 -0.75 -1.44 10.45
CA LEU A 99 -2.16 -1.09 10.61
C LEU A 99 -2.99 -2.15 11.35
N GLY A 100 -2.43 -3.35 11.59
CA GLY A 100 -3.04 -4.43 12.37
C GLY A 100 -2.98 -4.19 13.86
N ASN A 101 -3.51 -5.16 14.63
CA ASN A 101 -3.52 -5.12 16.09
C ASN A 101 -2.13 -5.43 16.68
N MET A 102 -1.40 -6.36 16.06
CA MET A 102 -0.13 -6.86 16.61
C MET A 102 0.74 -7.48 15.50
N ILE A 103 2.05 -7.35 15.67
CA ILE A 103 3.07 -8.12 14.95
C ILE A 103 3.72 -9.06 15.96
N VAL A 104 3.64 -10.37 15.74
CA VAL A 104 4.27 -11.40 16.56
C VAL A 104 5.58 -11.80 15.91
N THR A 105 6.69 -11.58 16.64
CA THR A 105 8.05 -11.94 16.16
C THR A 105 8.27 -13.45 16.19
N PRO A 106 9.31 -13.99 15.53
CA PRO A 106 9.64 -15.42 15.57
C PRO A 106 9.88 -15.96 16.98
N GLU A 107 10.31 -15.09 17.91
CA GLU A 107 10.53 -15.43 19.32
C GLU A 107 9.24 -15.37 20.17
N GLY A 108 8.10 -15.07 19.55
CA GLY A 108 6.79 -14.96 20.20
C GLY A 108 6.56 -13.62 20.93
N ARG A 109 7.40 -12.61 20.71
CA ARG A 109 7.18 -11.27 21.27
C ARG A 109 6.13 -10.53 20.43
N GLY A 110 5.12 -9.97 21.08
CA GLY A 110 4.14 -9.08 20.46
C GLY A 110 4.66 -7.64 20.38
N ILE A 111 4.50 -7.02 19.20
CA ILE A 111 4.68 -5.59 18.99
C ILE A 111 3.28 -5.04 18.66
N THR A 112 2.77 -4.13 19.49
CA THR A 112 1.45 -3.53 19.31
C THR A 112 1.41 -2.70 18.02
N GLY A 113 0.46 -3.00 17.14
CA GLY A 113 0.20 -2.24 15.92
C GLY A 113 -0.78 -1.09 16.13
N LEU A 114 -1.09 -0.36 15.07
CA LEU A 114 -2.00 0.80 15.13
C LEU A 114 -3.46 0.41 15.35
N GLY A 115 -3.85 -0.86 15.14
CA GLY A 115 -5.20 -1.37 15.38
C GLY A 115 -6.27 -0.65 14.55
N ILE A 116 -5.94 -0.30 13.30
CA ILE A 116 -6.89 0.29 12.35
C ILE A 116 -7.72 -0.79 11.69
N PHE A 117 -7.12 -1.97 11.47
CA PHE A 117 -7.75 -3.18 10.96
C PHE A 117 -7.56 -4.34 11.92
N ASP A 118 -8.54 -5.26 11.96
CA ASP A 118 -8.55 -6.40 12.87
C ASP A 118 -7.79 -7.60 12.27
N PHE A 119 -6.48 -7.59 12.44
CA PHE A 119 -5.61 -8.72 12.10
C PHE A 119 -4.35 -8.74 12.95
N VAL A 120 -3.72 -9.91 13.02
CA VAL A 120 -2.43 -10.15 13.65
C VAL A 120 -1.45 -10.65 12.60
N THR A 121 -0.27 -10.05 12.55
CA THR A 121 0.82 -10.50 11.68
C THR A 121 1.74 -11.46 12.44
N HIS A 122 2.07 -12.60 11.84
CA HIS A 122 3.05 -13.56 12.35
C HIS A 122 4.31 -13.52 11.48
N GLN A 123 5.42 -13.09 12.05
CA GLN A 123 6.73 -13.17 11.38
C GLN A 123 7.26 -14.60 11.45
N LEU A 124 7.56 -15.17 10.30
CA LEU A 124 7.94 -16.58 10.12
C LEU A 124 9.35 -16.75 9.54
N THR A 125 10.20 -15.73 9.73
CA THR A 125 11.59 -15.77 9.28
C THR A 125 12.30 -17.04 9.79
N PRO A 126 13.07 -17.76 8.94
CA PRO A 126 13.51 -17.39 7.58
C PRO A 126 12.57 -17.85 6.45
N LYS A 127 11.37 -18.36 6.74
CA LYS A 127 10.44 -18.85 5.72
C LYS A 127 9.93 -17.68 4.88
N ARG A 128 10.16 -17.74 3.56
CA ARG A 128 9.72 -16.74 2.59
C ARG A 128 8.50 -17.24 1.83
N PHE A 129 7.55 -16.34 1.63
CA PHE A 129 6.36 -16.55 0.81
C PHE A 129 6.45 -15.62 -0.38
N THR A 130 6.51 -16.19 -1.58
CA THR A 130 6.60 -15.45 -2.83
C THR A 130 5.48 -15.86 -3.78
N GLY A 131 5.04 -14.94 -4.62
CA GLY A 131 4.06 -15.23 -5.64
C GLY A 131 3.66 -13.99 -6.41
N VAL A 132 3.02 -14.21 -7.55
CA VAL A 132 2.30 -13.17 -8.28
C VAL A 132 0.84 -13.16 -7.85
N GLY A 133 0.22 -11.99 -7.88
CA GLY A 133 -1.20 -11.82 -7.62
C GLY A 133 -1.90 -11.07 -8.74
N LEU A 134 -3.10 -11.54 -9.07
CA LEU A 134 -4.04 -10.83 -9.92
C LEU A 134 -5.37 -10.77 -9.18
N GLY A 135 -5.91 -9.58 -8.97
CA GLY A 135 -7.18 -9.37 -8.26
C GLY A 135 -8.00 -8.24 -8.85
N GLY A 136 -9.25 -8.12 -8.40
CA GLY A 136 -10.17 -7.07 -8.77
C GLY A 136 -10.35 -6.05 -7.64
N PHE A 137 -9.99 -4.80 -7.87
CA PHE A 137 -10.26 -3.66 -7.00
C PHE A 137 -11.54 -2.95 -7.46
N ILE A 138 -12.50 -2.76 -6.59
CA ILE A 138 -13.75 -2.04 -6.88
C ILE A 138 -13.60 -0.58 -6.44
N PRO A 139 -13.47 0.39 -7.37
CA PRO A 139 -13.26 1.81 -7.03
C PRO A 139 -14.40 2.39 -6.19
N ALA A 140 -15.64 2.11 -6.60
CA ALA A 140 -16.87 2.52 -5.92
C ALA A 140 -18.00 1.50 -6.18
N PRO A 141 -19.05 1.47 -5.35
CA PRO A 141 -20.19 0.60 -5.59
C PRO A 141 -20.80 0.80 -6.99
N GLY A 142 -20.96 -0.30 -7.75
CA GLY A 142 -21.54 -0.28 -9.09
C GLY A 142 -20.55 0.12 -10.22
N VAL A 143 -19.29 0.31 -9.91
CA VAL A 143 -18.21 0.52 -10.89
C VAL A 143 -17.51 -0.80 -11.17
N ASP A 144 -17.16 -1.04 -12.43
CA ASP A 144 -16.43 -2.24 -12.83
C ASP A 144 -15.08 -2.34 -12.10
N PRO A 145 -14.68 -3.56 -11.70
CA PRO A 145 -13.41 -3.77 -11.04
C PRO A 145 -12.22 -3.40 -11.94
N ILE A 146 -11.23 -2.76 -11.34
CA ILE A 146 -9.90 -2.56 -11.92
C ILE A 146 -9.05 -3.80 -11.59
N ASP A 147 -8.49 -4.43 -12.60
CA ASP A 147 -7.51 -5.50 -12.37
C ASP A 147 -6.24 -4.95 -11.72
N ILE A 148 -5.81 -5.55 -10.63
CA ILE A 148 -4.58 -5.22 -9.92
C ILE A 148 -3.61 -6.38 -10.08
N VAL A 149 -2.42 -6.07 -10.55
CA VAL A 149 -1.31 -7.02 -10.59
C VAL A 149 -0.26 -6.64 -9.55
N GLY A 150 0.33 -7.63 -8.91
CA GLY A 150 1.37 -7.40 -7.92
C GLY A 150 2.25 -8.62 -7.71
N PHE A 151 3.38 -8.38 -7.10
CA PHE A 151 4.30 -9.41 -6.63
C PHE A 151 4.32 -9.39 -5.11
N LYS A 152 4.36 -10.56 -4.49
CA LYS A 152 4.52 -10.72 -3.04
C LYS A 152 5.85 -11.38 -2.73
N MET A 153 6.56 -10.78 -1.78
CA MET A 153 7.77 -11.34 -1.18
C MET A 153 7.77 -10.96 0.30
N GLN A 154 7.29 -11.85 1.12
CA GLN A 154 7.09 -11.58 2.55
C GLN A 154 7.57 -12.74 3.42
N PHE A 155 7.95 -12.44 4.68
CA PHE A 155 8.30 -13.42 5.71
C PHE A 155 7.18 -13.58 6.73
N THR A 156 5.98 -13.13 6.38
CA THR A 156 4.85 -12.99 7.30
C THR A 156 3.60 -13.70 6.76
N GLN A 157 2.72 -14.07 7.65
CA GLN A 157 1.34 -14.45 7.35
C GLN A 157 0.44 -13.74 8.34
N MET A 158 -0.74 -13.33 7.91
CA MET A 158 -1.68 -12.61 8.75
C MET A 158 -2.86 -13.49 9.12
N GLU A 159 -3.28 -13.37 10.37
CA GLU A 159 -4.49 -13.98 10.90
C GLU A 159 -5.54 -12.89 11.11
N GLY A 160 -6.75 -13.09 10.54
CA GLY A 160 -7.85 -12.15 10.56
C GLY A 160 -8.79 -12.37 9.39
N ASP A 161 -9.91 -11.66 9.38
CA ASP A 161 -10.87 -11.65 8.28
C ASP A 161 -10.92 -10.25 7.66
N ASN A 162 -10.56 -10.17 6.37
CA ASN A 162 -10.62 -8.93 5.61
C ASN A 162 -11.67 -8.95 4.49
N ALA A 163 -12.56 -9.95 4.43
CA ALA A 163 -13.50 -10.10 3.32
C ALA A 163 -14.39 -8.85 3.10
N SER A 164 -14.82 -8.19 4.18
CA SER A 164 -15.63 -6.96 4.11
C SER A 164 -14.84 -5.68 3.86
N ALA A 165 -13.50 -5.73 4.00
CA ALA A 165 -12.62 -4.58 3.91
C ALA A 165 -11.41 -4.85 3.01
N ALA A 166 -11.48 -5.85 2.14
CA ALA A 166 -10.38 -6.19 1.24
C ALA A 166 -10.05 -5.04 0.27
N PHE A 167 -8.76 -4.84 0.03
CA PHE A 167 -8.31 -3.99 -1.07
C PHE A 167 -8.73 -4.58 -2.41
N CYS A 168 -8.46 -5.87 -2.63
CA CYS A 168 -8.96 -6.57 -3.80
C CYS A 168 -9.25 -8.05 -3.53
N GLU A 169 -10.18 -8.62 -4.31
CA GLU A 169 -10.44 -10.05 -4.35
C GLU A 169 -9.57 -10.70 -5.44
N LEU A 170 -8.82 -11.75 -5.06
CA LEU A 170 -7.85 -12.37 -5.93
C LEU A 170 -8.46 -13.40 -6.86
N LYS A 171 -8.13 -13.29 -8.13
CA LYS A 171 -8.33 -14.30 -9.18
C LYS A 171 -7.17 -15.30 -9.20
N GLN A 172 -5.97 -14.86 -8.78
CA GLN A 172 -4.75 -15.68 -8.68
C GLN A 172 -3.83 -15.13 -7.57
N GLY A 173 -3.09 -16.02 -6.91
CA GLY A 173 -2.20 -15.70 -5.82
C GLY A 173 -2.80 -16.01 -4.45
N PHE A 174 -2.24 -15.43 -3.40
CA PHE A 174 -2.72 -15.56 -2.03
C PHE A 174 -2.88 -14.18 -1.38
N GLY A 175 -3.88 -14.04 -0.51
CA GLY A 175 -4.21 -12.80 0.18
C GLY A 175 -3.42 -12.61 1.49
N LEU A 176 -4.12 -12.41 2.61
CA LEU A 176 -3.51 -12.23 3.94
C LEU A 176 -2.59 -13.39 4.32
N ASN A 177 -2.95 -14.60 3.90
CA ASN A 177 -2.17 -15.82 4.09
C ASN A 177 -2.41 -16.77 2.92
N LEU A 178 -1.73 -17.92 2.93
CA LEU A 178 -1.80 -18.90 1.82
C LEU A 178 -3.20 -19.45 1.54
N ASN A 179 -4.15 -19.31 2.47
CA ASN A 179 -5.50 -19.81 2.34
C ASN A 179 -6.53 -18.70 2.03
N SER A 180 -6.12 -17.43 2.03
CA SER A 180 -6.99 -16.29 1.77
C SER A 180 -6.92 -15.84 0.31
N THR A 181 -8.08 -15.54 -0.27
CA THR A 181 -8.23 -14.90 -1.59
C THR A 181 -8.47 -13.40 -1.49
N HIS A 182 -8.50 -12.83 -0.30
CA HIS A 182 -8.68 -11.40 -0.08
C HIS A 182 -7.33 -10.76 0.24
N GLU A 183 -6.91 -9.83 -0.64
CA GLU A 183 -5.64 -9.12 -0.52
C GLU A 183 -5.84 -7.76 0.10
N GLY A 184 -5.00 -7.46 1.09
CA GLY A 184 -4.90 -6.14 1.68
C GLY A 184 -6.17 -5.68 2.40
N PHE A 185 -6.19 -4.39 2.70
CA PHE A 185 -7.31 -3.73 3.39
C PHE A 185 -7.63 -2.38 2.73
N ARG A 186 -8.90 -2.01 2.81
CA ARG A 186 -9.39 -0.69 2.44
C ARG A 186 -10.35 -0.16 3.50
N ARG A 187 -10.13 1.10 3.91
CA ARG A 187 -11.10 1.90 4.69
C ARG A 187 -11.16 3.29 4.10
N ASN A 188 -12.30 3.68 3.52
CA ASN A 188 -12.42 4.90 2.71
C ASN A 188 -11.34 4.91 1.60
N ASN A 189 -10.42 5.88 1.65
CA ASN A 189 -9.30 6.03 0.71
C ASN A 189 -7.95 5.57 1.28
N LEU A 190 -7.94 4.97 2.48
CA LEU A 190 -6.77 4.24 2.97
C LEU A 190 -6.70 2.88 2.30
N ILE A 191 -5.62 2.63 1.58
CA ILE A 191 -5.27 1.33 0.99
C ILE A 191 -4.02 0.80 1.68
N ALA A 192 -4.11 -0.44 2.15
CA ALA A 192 -2.99 -1.19 2.70
C ALA A 192 -2.85 -2.51 1.93
N THR A 193 -1.70 -2.78 1.34
CA THR A 193 -1.49 -3.97 0.50
C THR A 193 -0.07 -4.49 0.61
N TRP A 194 0.08 -5.82 0.55
CA TRP A 194 1.39 -6.48 0.44
C TRP A 194 1.88 -6.59 -0.99
N PHE A 195 1.12 -6.12 -1.97
CA PHE A 195 1.57 -6.07 -3.35
C PHE A 195 2.71 -5.08 -3.51
N LEU A 196 3.76 -5.56 -4.13
CA LEU A 196 4.96 -4.83 -4.54
C LEU A 196 5.05 -4.81 -6.06
N GLY A 197 6.02 -4.04 -6.56
CA GLY A 197 6.26 -4.12 -7.96
C GLY A 197 7.01 -2.98 -8.65
N PRO A 198 7.08 -1.73 -8.14
CA PRO A 198 6.21 -0.95 -7.25
C PRO A 198 4.77 -0.86 -7.77
N LEU A 199 3.80 -0.76 -6.87
CA LEU A 199 2.37 -0.92 -7.20
C LEU A 199 1.87 0.05 -8.27
N LEU A 200 2.20 1.35 -8.14
CA LEU A 200 1.62 2.40 -8.97
C LEU A 200 2.04 2.29 -10.46
N PRO A 201 3.34 2.26 -10.81
CA PRO A 201 3.73 2.19 -12.22
C PRO A 201 3.34 0.87 -12.91
N VAL A 202 3.11 -0.22 -12.17
CA VAL A 202 2.69 -1.49 -12.76
C VAL A 202 1.17 -1.61 -12.89
N ASN A 203 0.40 -0.68 -12.29
CA ASN A 203 -1.06 -0.63 -12.34
C ASN A 203 -1.58 0.76 -12.77
N PRO A 204 -1.39 1.20 -14.03
CA PRO A 204 -1.83 2.51 -14.51
C PRO A 204 -3.30 2.84 -14.22
N PRO A 205 -4.28 1.92 -14.39
CA PRO A 205 -5.67 2.23 -14.05
C PRO A 205 -5.91 2.51 -12.56
N PHE A 206 -5.20 1.81 -11.67
CA PHE A 206 -5.24 2.10 -10.23
C PHE A 206 -4.58 3.43 -9.90
N THR A 207 -3.45 3.75 -10.54
CA THR A 207 -2.81 5.06 -10.38
C THR A 207 -3.74 6.18 -10.85
N ARG A 208 -4.47 6.02 -11.95
CA ARG A 208 -5.49 6.98 -12.39
C ARG A 208 -6.54 7.19 -11.32
N TRP A 209 -7.10 6.12 -10.76
CA TRP A 209 -8.06 6.21 -9.66
C TRP A 209 -7.47 6.95 -8.45
N LEU A 210 -6.21 6.70 -8.10
CA LEU A 210 -5.56 7.38 -6.97
C LEU A 210 -5.41 8.89 -7.26
N LEU A 211 -4.95 9.27 -8.45
CA LEU A 211 -4.83 10.67 -8.87
C LEU A 211 -6.21 11.38 -8.86
N ASP A 212 -7.24 10.73 -9.39
CA ASP A 212 -8.62 11.26 -9.35
C ASP A 212 -9.07 11.50 -7.90
N THR A 213 -8.77 10.55 -7.00
CA THR A 213 -9.11 10.63 -5.57
C THR A 213 -8.33 11.75 -4.87
N MET A 214 -7.13 12.06 -5.31
CA MET A 214 -6.31 13.18 -4.82
C MET A 214 -6.76 14.56 -5.35
N GLY A 215 -7.73 14.59 -6.28
CA GLY A 215 -8.19 15.81 -6.93
C GLY A 215 -7.41 16.20 -8.19
N GLU A 216 -6.69 15.26 -8.78
CA GLU A 216 -5.84 15.43 -9.98
C GLU A 216 -6.32 14.60 -11.19
N PRO A 217 -7.62 14.73 -11.59
CA PRO A 217 -8.19 13.88 -12.66
C PRO A 217 -7.53 14.09 -14.02
N ASP A 218 -7.00 15.28 -14.28
CA ASP A 218 -6.38 15.65 -15.55
C ASP A 218 -4.86 15.42 -15.60
N ALA A 219 -4.25 15.00 -14.48
CA ALA A 219 -2.80 14.77 -14.42
C ALA A 219 -2.39 13.64 -15.39
N PRO A 220 -1.36 13.82 -16.22
CA PRO A 220 -0.91 12.76 -17.11
C PRO A 220 -0.24 11.62 -16.32
N LEU A 221 -0.44 10.38 -16.75
CA LEU A 221 0.38 9.27 -16.28
C LEU A 221 1.76 9.36 -16.92
N ALA A 222 2.80 9.30 -16.11
CA ALA A 222 4.17 9.26 -16.63
C ALA A 222 4.36 7.96 -17.44
N HIS A 223 5.01 8.08 -18.60
CA HIS A 223 5.29 6.95 -19.51
C HIS A 223 4.05 6.11 -19.86
N ALA A 224 2.88 6.73 -20.01
CA ALA A 224 1.56 6.08 -20.15
C ALA A 224 1.56 4.92 -21.15
N GLU A 225 2.02 5.14 -22.39
CA GLU A 225 2.01 4.12 -23.45
C GLU A 225 2.78 2.83 -23.03
N VAL A 226 3.96 2.99 -22.44
CA VAL A 226 4.77 1.85 -22.03
C VAL A 226 4.17 1.18 -20.79
N ALA A 227 3.67 1.95 -19.84
CA ALA A 227 3.06 1.45 -18.62
C ALA A 227 1.78 0.65 -18.94
N GLU A 228 0.90 1.18 -19.77
CA GLU A 228 -0.35 0.53 -20.19
C GLU A 228 -0.10 -0.76 -20.97
N ARG A 229 0.82 -0.73 -21.93
CA ARG A 229 1.19 -1.93 -22.69
C ARG A 229 1.79 -3.01 -21.77
N SER A 230 2.65 -2.64 -20.84
CA SER A 230 3.26 -3.54 -19.87
C SER A 230 2.22 -4.11 -18.89
N TYR A 231 1.28 -3.28 -18.44
CA TYR A 231 0.16 -3.69 -17.59
C TYR A 231 -0.73 -4.71 -18.31
N ALA A 232 -1.16 -4.40 -19.52
CA ALA A 232 -2.01 -5.31 -20.31
C ALA A 232 -1.33 -6.69 -20.52
N GLN A 233 0.00 -6.72 -20.73
CA GLN A 233 0.74 -7.96 -20.84
C GLN A 233 0.77 -8.70 -19.49
N ARG A 234 1.02 -8.02 -18.37
CA ARG A 234 1.02 -8.65 -17.03
C ARG A 234 -0.33 -9.24 -16.66
N VAL A 235 -1.43 -8.52 -16.91
CA VAL A 235 -2.79 -9.04 -16.66
C VAL A 235 -3.00 -10.35 -17.42
N LYS A 236 -2.59 -10.41 -18.69
CA LYS A 236 -2.67 -11.61 -19.51
C LYS A 236 -1.79 -12.73 -18.98
N ASP A 237 -0.53 -12.42 -18.65
CA ASP A 237 0.45 -13.42 -18.19
C ASP A 237 0.02 -13.99 -16.82
N PHE A 238 -0.40 -13.13 -15.88
CA PHE A 238 -0.80 -13.54 -14.53
C PHE A 238 -2.13 -14.30 -14.52
N ALA A 239 -2.99 -14.10 -15.53
CA ALA A 239 -4.19 -14.91 -15.71
C ALA A 239 -3.90 -16.31 -16.28
N THR A 240 -2.67 -16.57 -16.77
CA THR A 240 -2.29 -17.85 -17.38
C THR A 240 -2.02 -18.88 -16.28
N PRO A 241 -2.72 -20.05 -16.29
CA PRO A 241 -2.48 -21.10 -15.29
C PRO A 241 -1.02 -21.59 -15.30
N GLY A 242 -0.46 -21.78 -14.11
CA GLY A 242 0.91 -22.32 -13.94
C GLY A 242 2.03 -21.29 -14.07
N MET A 243 1.74 -20.01 -14.21
CA MET A 243 2.74 -18.97 -14.05
C MET A 243 3.13 -18.87 -12.56
N ASN A 244 4.25 -19.48 -12.23
CA ASN A 244 4.89 -19.38 -10.91
C ASN A 244 6.20 -18.62 -11.08
N ILE A 245 6.48 -17.72 -10.11
CA ILE A 245 7.79 -17.07 -9.97
C ILE A 245 8.60 -17.82 -8.91
#